data_6d95a2e596c20f5574ba414e8b0bc027
#
_entry.id   6d95a2e596c20f5574ba414e8b0bc027
#
_cell.length_a   1.000
_cell.length_b   1.000
_cell.length_c   1.000
_cell.angle_alpha   90.00
_cell.angle_beta   90.00
_cell.angle_gamma   90.00
#
_symmetry.space_group_name_H-M   'P 1'
#
loop_
_entity.id
_entity.type
_entity.pdbx_description
1 polymer ?
#
loop_
_entity_poly.entity_id
_entity_poly.type
_entity_poly.pdbx_seq_one_letter_code
_entity_poly.pdbx_strand_id
1 'polypeptide(L)'
;SIDLQVGTMHNSGSIVADDAITVHGNTIHNDNGLIKGRTTTVVADTDVRNTQGTIEGRDHTTVYAKNDVINEGGTIKQTDEKGKLVVAADRDVINNGVKYEASNSKVVWNSANGRRETVTAVDQGQIAAKGDAVVTAGRDVAMQAGTVTSGKDATVAAGRQVTMKAMTEN
;
A
#
# COMPACT_ATOMS: atom_id res chain seq x y z
N SER A 1 -15.20 -8.88 -15.52
CA SER A 1 -15.05 -8.70 -14.07
C SER A 1 -14.62 -10.00 -13.40
N ILE A 2 -13.92 -9.87 -12.30
CA ILE A 2 -13.47 -11.00 -11.46
C ILE A 2 -14.06 -10.78 -10.08
N ASP A 3 -14.73 -11.80 -9.56
CA ASP A 3 -15.28 -11.80 -8.19
C ASP A 3 -14.73 -13.03 -7.46
N LEU A 4 -13.91 -12.80 -6.44
CA LEU A 4 -13.28 -13.83 -5.64
C LEU A 4 -13.79 -13.78 -4.22
N GLN A 5 -14.38 -14.90 -3.77
CA GLN A 5 -14.76 -15.13 -2.39
C GLN A 5 -13.84 -16.21 -1.82
N VAL A 6 -12.98 -15.85 -0.90
CA VAL A 6 -11.92 -16.74 -0.40
C VAL A 6 -11.83 -16.71 1.12
N GLY A 7 -11.27 -17.73 1.74
CA GLY A 7 -10.91 -17.71 3.15
C GLY A 7 -9.65 -16.90 3.36
N THR A 8 -8.51 -17.50 3.09
CA THR A 8 -7.22 -16.83 3.11
C THR A 8 -6.69 -16.71 1.70
N MET A 9 -6.31 -15.50 1.30
CA MET A 9 -5.73 -15.26 0.00
C MET A 9 -4.26 -14.86 0.15
N HIS A 10 -3.41 -15.49 -0.63
CA HIS A 10 -2.02 -15.09 -0.76
C HIS A 10 -1.71 -14.93 -2.26
N ASN A 11 -1.51 -13.71 -2.68
CA ASN A 11 -1.20 -13.40 -4.08
C ASN A 11 0.25 -12.90 -4.23
N SER A 12 1.05 -13.66 -4.93
CA SER A 12 2.40 -13.26 -5.33
C SER A 12 2.56 -13.15 -6.85
N GLY A 13 1.46 -13.28 -7.57
CA GLY A 13 1.38 -13.14 -9.03
C GLY A 13 0.52 -11.95 -9.41
N SER A 14 -0.21 -12.07 -10.52
CA SER A 14 -1.04 -11.01 -11.04
C SER A 14 -2.48 -11.44 -11.18
N ILE A 15 -3.38 -10.63 -10.64
CA ILE A 15 -4.83 -10.74 -10.85
C ILE A 15 -5.24 -9.45 -11.56
N VAL A 16 -5.60 -9.56 -12.83
CA VAL A 16 -5.90 -8.40 -13.67
C VAL A 16 -7.23 -8.61 -14.39
N ALA A 17 -8.08 -7.61 -14.36
CA ALA A 17 -9.33 -7.59 -15.12
C ALA A 17 -9.46 -6.26 -15.87
N ASP A 18 -10.13 -6.29 -17.02
CA ASP A 18 -10.40 -5.09 -17.80
C ASP A 18 -11.46 -4.20 -17.16
N ASP A 19 -12.37 -4.77 -16.38
CA ASP A 19 -13.45 -4.07 -15.71
C ASP A 19 -13.27 -4.14 -14.20
N ALA A 20 -14.16 -4.79 -13.46
CA ALA A 20 -14.13 -4.80 -12.02
C ALA A 20 -13.43 -6.02 -11.43
N ILE A 21 -12.66 -5.80 -10.37
CA ILE A 21 -12.16 -6.87 -9.49
C ILE A 21 -12.74 -6.65 -8.09
N THR A 22 -13.36 -7.67 -7.55
CA THR A 22 -13.76 -7.73 -6.15
C THR A 22 -13.12 -8.94 -5.49
N VAL A 23 -12.36 -8.71 -4.45
CA VAL A 23 -11.78 -9.77 -3.64
C VAL A 23 -12.30 -9.61 -2.22
N HIS A 24 -13.00 -10.61 -1.72
CA HIS A 24 -13.46 -10.68 -0.36
C HIS A 24 -12.92 -11.93 0.29
N GLY A 25 -12.24 -11.78 1.40
CA GLY A 25 -11.68 -12.90 2.15
C GLY A 25 -11.65 -12.64 3.64
N ASN A 26 -11.29 -13.67 4.39
CA ASN A 26 -11.05 -13.51 5.82
C ASN A 26 -9.75 -12.74 6.04
N THR A 27 -8.65 -13.18 5.44
CA THR A 27 -7.36 -12.52 5.44
C THR A 27 -6.83 -12.43 4.02
N ILE A 28 -6.36 -11.26 3.61
CA ILE A 28 -5.81 -11.04 2.26
C ILE A 28 -4.38 -10.56 2.39
N HIS A 29 -3.46 -11.29 1.76
CA HIS A 29 -2.06 -10.94 1.70
C HIS A 29 -1.60 -10.84 0.24
N ASN A 30 -1.28 -9.65 -0.20
CA ASN A 30 -0.70 -9.38 -1.52
C ASN A 30 0.80 -9.12 -1.36
N ASP A 31 1.59 -10.16 -1.56
CA ASP A 31 3.03 -10.16 -1.32
C ASP A 31 3.78 -10.12 -2.65
N ASN A 32 4.34 -8.97 -2.99
CA ASN A 32 4.93 -8.69 -4.30
C ASN A 32 3.96 -8.94 -5.48
N GLY A 33 2.67 -9.04 -5.19
CA GLY A 33 1.64 -9.33 -6.18
C GLY A 33 1.02 -8.08 -6.77
N LEU A 34 0.26 -8.27 -7.85
CA LEU A 34 -0.52 -7.22 -8.50
C LEU A 34 -2.00 -7.59 -8.49
N ILE A 35 -2.83 -6.66 -8.04
CA ILE A 35 -4.29 -6.74 -8.17
C ILE A 35 -4.71 -5.46 -8.90
N LYS A 36 -5.20 -5.59 -10.13
CA LYS A 36 -5.49 -4.43 -10.97
C LYS A 36 -6.77 -4.60 -11.78
N GLY A 37 -7.64 -3.64 -11.66
CA GLY A 37 -8.86 -3.54 -12.45
C GLY A 37 -9.20 -2.09 -12.77
N ARG A 38 -10.29 -1.89 -13.46
CA ARG A 38 -10.87 -0.55 -13.65
C ARG A 38 -11.46 -0.06 -12.34
N THR A 39 -12.22 -0.90 -11.67
CA THR A 39 -12.67 -0.71 -10.29
C THR A 39 -12.13 -1.88 -9.47
N THR A 40 -11.35 -1.60 -8.45
CA THR A 40 -10.72 -2.62 -7.61
C THR A 40 -11.20 -2.48 -6.18
N THR A 41 -11.80 -3.55 -5.66
CA THR A 41 -12.31 -3.62 -4.29
C THR A 41 -11.69 -4.82 -3.59
N VAL A 42 -11.01 -4.56 -2.49
CA VAL A 42 -10.36 -5.59 -1.66
C VAL A 42 -10.89 -5.44 -0.23
N VAL A 43 -11.58 -6.46 0.26
CA VAL A 43 -12.23 -6.46 1.56
C VAL A 43 -11.80 -7.68 2.36
N ALA A 44 -11.34 -7.48 3.59
CA ALA A 44 -11.01 -8.56 4.51
C ALA A 44 -11.82 -8.48 5.81
N ASP A 45 -12.19 -9.63 6.33
CA ASP A 45 -12.86 -9.74 7.64
C ASP A 45 -11.88 -9.56 8.81
N THR A 46 -10.59 -9.75 8.55
CA THR A 46 -9.51 -9.46 9.51
C THR A 46 -8.56 -8.42 8.92
N ASP A 47 -7.49 -8.82 8.26
CA ASP A 47 -6.46 -7.92 7.77
C ASP A 47 -6.32 -7.96 6.24
N VAL A 48 -6.05 -6.79 5.66
CA VAL A 48 -5.44 -6.68 4.34
C VAL A 48 -3.99 -6.29 4.53
N ARG A 49 -3.08 -7.11 4.04
CA ARG A 49 -1.66 -6.83 4.06
C ARG A 49 -1.11 -6.76 2.63
N ASN A 50 -0.57 -5.62 2.27
CA ASN A 50 0.04 -5.38 0.97
C ASN A 50 1.54 -5.13 1.16
N THR A 51 2.32 -6.20 1.07
CA THR A 51 3.76 -6.16 1.31
C THR A 51 4.48 -6.08 -0.03
N GLN A 52 5.04 -4.92 -0.34
CA GLN A 52 5.75 -4.66 -1.60
C GLN A 52 4.93 -5.03 -2.86
N GLY A 53 3.62 -5.14 -2.70
CA GLY A 53 2.67 -5.42 -3.77
C GLY A 53 1.99 -4.15 -4.27
N THR A 54 1.15 -4.30 -5.28
CA THR A 54 0.36 -3.22 -5.86
C THR A 54 -1.11 -3.59 -5.89
N ILE A 55 -1.94 -2.71 -5.39
CA ILE A 55 -3.40 -2.76 -5.52
C ILE A 55 -3.81 -1.49 -6.28
N GLU A 56 -4.37 -1.65 -7.47
CA GLU A 56 -4.61 -0.54 -8.37
C GLU A 56 -6.01 -0.61 -8.98
N GLY A 57 -6.71 0.50 -8.95
CA GLY A 57 -7.92 0.73 -9.72
C GLY A 57 -7.77 2.00 -10.55
N ARG A 58 -8.33 2.02 -11.73
CA ARG A 58 -8.35 3.21 -12.56
C ARG A 58 -9.37 4.22 -12.05
N ASP A 59 -10.63 3.83 -12.00
CA ASP A 59 -11.73 4.72 -11.62
C ASP A 59 -11.89 4.76 -10.09
N HIS A 60 -11.95 3.60 -9.47
CA HIS A 60 -12.09 3.49 -8.02
C HIS A 60 -11.19 2.39 -7.47
N THR A 61 -10.60 2.67 -6.33
CA THR A 61 -9.87 1.68 -5.54
C THR A 61 -10.39 1.74 -4.11
N THR A 62 -10.86 0.62 -3.60
CA THR A 62 -11.33 0.51 -2.22
C THR A 62 -10.61 -0.65 -1.54
N VAL A 63 -9.94 -0.37 -0.45
CA VAL A 63 -9.31 -1.37 0.41
C VAL A 63 -9.89 -1.21 1.81
N TYR A 64 -10.55 -2.25 2.30
CA TYR A 64 -11.18 -2.22 3.61
C TYR A 64 -10.87 -3.49 4.40
N ALA A 65 -10.56 -3.32 5.67
CA ALA A 65 -10.39 -4.42 6.61
C ALA A 65 -11.15 -4.14 7.90
N LYS A 66 -11.78 -5.15 8.47
CA LYS A 66 -12.44 -5.01 9.78
C LYS A 66 -11.43 -4.84 10.91
N ASN A 67 -10.22 -5.37 10.73
CA ASN A 67 -9.14 -5.20 11.68
C ASN A 67 -8.16 -4.15 11.16
N ASP A 68 -7.11 -4.55 10.45
CA ASP A 68 -6.08 -3.64 9.98
C ASP A 68 -5.89 -3.67 8.47
N VAL A 69 -5.59 -2.52 7.88
CA VAL A 69 -4.96 -2.42 6.57
C VAL A 69 -3.50 -2.09 6.79
N ILE A 70 -2.62 -2.97 6.31
CA ILE A 70 -1.18 -2.85 6.49
C ILE A 70 -0.52 -2.82 5.11
N ASN A 71 0.02 -1.66 4.75
CA ASN A 71 0.76 -1.45 3.53
C ASN A 71 2.25 -1.28 3.86
N GLU A 72 3.04 -2.30 3.61
CA GLU A 72 4.46 -2.33 3.93
C GLU A 72 5.29 -2.27 2.64
N GLY A 73 5.87 -1.11 2.35
CA GLY A 73 6.65 -0.92 1.12
C GLY A 73 5.86 -1.12 -0.16
N GLY A 74 4.54 -1.21 -0.06
CA GLY A 74 3.65 -1.47 -1.16
C GLY A 74 2.99 -0.20 -1.70
N THR A 75 2.21 -0.36 -2.76
CA THR A 75 1.48 0.72 -3.42
C THR A 75 0.00 0.38 -3.50
N ILE A 76 -0.82 1.30 -3.00
CA ILE A 76 -2.27 1.28 -3.20
C ILE A 76 -2.60 2.55 -3.96
N LYS A 77 -3.10 2.43 -5.19
CA LYS A 77 -3.28 3.60 -6.05
C LYS A 77 -4.56 3.59 -6.88
N GLN A 78 -4.94 4.78 -7.30
CA GLN A 78 -6.04 5.06 -8.21
C GLN A 78 -5.55 6.05 -9.26
N THR A 79 -5.86 5.83 -10.54
CA THR A 79 -5.12 6.44 -11.64
C THR A 79 -5.92 7.39 -12.55
N ASP A 80 -7.19 7.66 -12.27
CA ASP A 80 -8.01 8.60 -13.03
C ASP A 80 -8.38 9.83 -12.17
N GLU A 81 -8.31 11.03 -12.77
CA GLU A 81 -8.58 12.29 -12.07
C GLU A 81 -10.03 12.41 -11.53
N LYS A 82 -10.96 11.71 -12.14
CA LYS A 82 -12.38 11.75 -11.77
C LYS A 82 -12.75 10.72 -10.71
N GLY A 83 -11.80 9.86 -10.34
CA GLY A 83 -12.06 8.75 -9.45
C GLY A 83 -11.73 9.03 -8.01
N LYS A 84 -11.75 7.96 -7.22
CA LYS A 84 -11.55 8.03 -5.78
C LYS A 84 -10.82 6.79 -5.26
N LEU A 85 -9.96 7.02 -4.28
CA LEU A 85 -9.30 5.99 -3.50
C LEU A 85 -9.81 6.04 -2.07
N VAL A 86 -10.22 4.89 -1.56
CA VAL A 86 -10.60 4.73 -0.15
C VAL A 86 -9.78 3.62 0.47
N VAL A 87 -9.07 3.92 1.54
CA VAL A 87 -8.39 2.94 2.39
C VAL A 87 -8.97 3.09 3.79
N ALA A 88 -9.62 2.06 4.29
CA ALA A 88 -10.32 2.12 5.55
C ALA A 88 -10.11 0.85 6.39
N ALA A 89 -9.98 1.02 7.69
CA ALA A 89 -9.95 -0.07 8.65
C ALA A 89 -10.78 0.28 9.88
N ASP A 90 -11.43 -0.71 10.47
CA ASP A 90 -12.16 -0.47 11.71
C ASP A 90 -11.20 -0.29 12.90
N ARG A 91 -10.00 -0.84 12.82
CA ARG A 91 -8.95 -0.64 13.83
C ARG A 91 -7.87 0.31 13.30
N ASP A 92 -6.85 -0.19 12.62
CA ASP A 92 -5.70 0.62 12.22
C ASP A 92 -5.43 0.57 10.72
N VAL A 93 -4.99 1.70 10.16
CA VAL A 93 -4.32 1.77 8.87
C VAL A 93 -2.84 2.04 9.12
N ILE A 94 -1.98 1.15 8.64
CA ILE A 94 -0.53 1.24 8.79
C ILE A 94 0.08 1.33 7.39
N ASN A 95 0.77 2.41 7.11
CA ASN A 95 1.39 2.66 5.80
C ASN A 95 2.88 2.95 6.00
N ASN A 96 3.68 1.89 5.95
CA ASN A 96 5.10 1.95 6.28
C ASN A 96 5.99 1.65 5.09
N GLY A 97 7.18 2.24 5.11
CA GLY A 97 8.27 1.84 4.24
C GLY A 97 8.99 0.59 4.75
N VAL A 98 9.66 -0.09 3.85
CA VAL A 98 10.50 -1.24 4.14
C VAL A 98 11.93 -0.93 3.76
N LYS A 99 12.86 -1.15 4.69
CA LYS A 99 14.30 -1.08 4.40
C LYS A 99 14.75 -2.40 3.81
N TYR A 100 15.51 -2.34 2.75
CA TYR A 100 16.18 -3.52 2.22
C TYR A 100 17.62 -3.19 1.85
N GLU A 101 18.50 -4.16 2.05
CA GLU A 101 19.85 -4.10 1.50
C GLU A 101 19.74 -4.41 0.00
N ALA A 102 20.10 -3.43 -0.84
CA ALA A 102 20.17 -3.67 -2.26
C ALA A 102 21.22 -4.76 -2.50
N SER A 103 20.78 -5.95 -2.95
CA SER A 103 21.65 -7.10 -3.22
C SER A 103 22.66 -6.86 -4.34
N ASN A 104 22.55 -5.75 -5.05
CA ASN A 104 23.53 -5.19 -5.96
C ASN A 104 24.14 -3.95 -5.32
N SER A 105 24.95 -4.14 -4.27
CA SER A 105 25.83 -3.09 -3.84
C SER A 105 26.70 -2.72 -5.04
N LYS A 106 26.42 -1.59 -5.68
CA LYS A 106 27.42 -0.93 -6.52
C LYS A 106 28.60 -0.65 -5.59
N VAL A 107 29.61 -1.50 -5.66
CA VAL A 107 30.90 -1.21 -5.08
C VAL A 107 31.45 -0.05 -5.88
N VAL A 108 31.10 1.16 -5.50
CA VAL A 108 31.80 2.34 -6.01
C VAL A 108 33.15 2.36 -5.29
N TRP A 109 34.13 1.79 -5.93
CA TRP A 109 35.51 1.99 -5.51
C TRP A 109 35.83 3.47 -5.70
N ASN A 110 35.70 4.22 -4.62
CA ASN A 110 36.33 5.52 -4.58
C ASN A 110 37.84 5.27 -4.43
N SER A 111 38.55 5.40 -5.52
CA SER A 111 40.01 5.17 -5.58
C SER A 111 40.82 6.03 -4.62
N ALA A 112 40.20 7.06 -4.00
CA ALA A 112 40.89 7.91 -3.03
C ALA A 112 40.90 7.35 -1.59
N ASN A 113 39.93 6.53 -1.17
CA ASN A 113 39.77 6.15 0.24
C ASN A 113 39.47 4.67 0.53
N GLY A 114 39.31 3.83 -0.47
CA GLY A 114 39.06 2.39 -0.28
C GLY A 114 37.81 2.06 0.54
N ARG A 115 36.81 2.93 0.57
CA ARG A 115 35.59 2.75 1.36
C ARG A 115 34.53 2.00 0.57
N ARG A 116 34.00 0.96 1.21
CA ARG A 116 32.83 0.22 0.78
C ARG A 116 31.58 0.92 1.35
N GLU A 117 30.82 1.60 0.53
CA GLU A 117 29.53 2.14 0.95
C GLU A 117 28.42 1.14 0.67
N THR A 118 27.71 0.70 1.73
CA THR A 118 26.50 -0.07 1.60
C THR A 118 25.33 0.91 1.48
N VAL A 119 24.70 0.97 0.31
CA VAL A 119 23.51 1.78 0.12
C VAL A 119 22.30 0.98 0.61
N THR A 120 21.68 1.44 1.70
CA THR A 120 20.40 0.92 2.17
C THR A 120 19.29 1.65 1.41
N ALA A 121 18.53 0.91 0.62
CA ALA A 121 17.36 1.46 -0.06
C ALA A 121 16.11 1.32 0.81
N VAL A 122 15.18 2.25 0.66
CA VAL A 122 13.86 2.23 1.34
C VAL A 122 12.77 2.19 0.28
N ASP A 123 11.93 1.16 0.30
CA ASP A 123 10.66 1.16 -0.42
C ASP A 123 9.62 1.83 0.45
N GLN A 124 9.18 3.02 0.06
CA GLN A 124 8.15 3.74 0.79
C GLN A 124 6.80 3.05 0.64
N GLY A 125 5.98 3.10 1.69
CA GLY A 125 4.57 2.78 1.59
C GLY A 125 3.85 3.91 0.86
N GLN A 126 3.11 3.61 -0.20
CA GLN A 126 2.45 4.61 -1.02
C GLN A 126 0.95 4.37 -1.09
N ILE A 127 0.19 5.39 -0.74
CA ILE A 127 -1.25 5.47 -0.97
C ILE A 127 -1.45 6.70 -1.85
N ALA A 128 -1.79 6.50 -3.13
CA ALA A 128 -1.75 7.57 -4.11
C ALA A 128 -2.99 7.57 -5.00
N ALA A 129 -3.69 8.70 -5.07
CA ALA A 129 -4.83 8.89 -5.96
C ALA A 129 -4.56 10.04 -6.93
N LYS A 130 -5.01 9.92 -8.17
CA LYS A 130 -5.10 11.07 -9.06
C LYS A 130 -6.37 11.89 -8.80
N GLY A 131 -7.45 11.24 -8.39
CA GLY A 131 -8.65 11.91 -7.90
C GLY A 131 -8.57 12.17 -6.40
N ASP A 132 -9.67 11.93 -5.69
CA ASP A 132 -9.77 12.10 -4.26
C ASP A 132 -9.18 10.89 -3.51
N ALA A 133 -8.56 11.13 -2.38
CA ALA A 133 -8.06 10.09 -1.48
C ALA A 133 -8.68 10.23 -0.09
N VAL A 134 -9.18 9.12 0.45
CA VAL A 134 -9.69 9.04 1.81
C VAL A 134 -8.99 7.87 2.52
N VAL A 135 -8.33 8.17 3.62
CA VAL A 135 -7.71 7.16 4.49
C VAL A 135 -8.29 7.32 5.88
N THR A 136 -8.99 6.30 6.36
CA THR A 136 -9.67 6.36 7.65
C THR A 136 -9.41 5.12 8.49
N ALA A 137 -9.31 5.30 9.81
CA ALA A 137 -9.21 4.22 10.76
C ALA A 137 -10.09 4.51 11.96
N GLY A 138 -10.70 3.47 12.53
CA GLY A 138 -11.46 3.61 13.76
C GLY A 138 -10.58 3.94 14.96
N ARG A 139 -9.32 3.53 14.94
CA ARG A 139 -8.35 3.79 16.00
C ARG A 139 -7.20 4.66 15.52
N ASP A 140 -6.24 4.12 14.82
CA ASP A 140 -5.03 4.84 14.43
C ASP A 140 -4.73 4.76 12.93
N VAL A 141 -4.23 5.86 12.37
CA VAL A 141 -3.50 5.88 11.11
C VAL A 141 -2.04 6.15 11.44
N ALA A 142 -1.17 5.20 11.14
CA ALA A 142 0.26 5.30 11.41
C ALA A 142 1.06 5.15 10.13
N MET A 143 1.98 6.08 9.90
CA MET A 143 2.86 6.08 8.74
C MET A 143 4.31 6.31 9.18
N GLN A 144 5.19 5.38 8.80
CA GLN A 144 6.62 5.53 8.94
C GLN A 144 7.28 5.26 7.59
N ALA A 145 7.88 6.29 7.00
CA ALA A 145 8.33 6.28 5.61
C ALA A 145 7.20 5.87 4.64
N GLY A 146 6.00 6.36 4.91
CA GLY A 146 4.83 6.20 4.09
C GLY A 146 4.30 7.54 3.62
N THR A 147 3.61 7.56 2.48
CA THR A 147 3.01 8.75 1.91
C THR A 147 1.56 8.53 1.55
N VAL A 148 0.77 9.59 1.67
CA VAL A 148 -0.57 9.69 1.10
C VAL A 148 -0.58 10.90 0.18
N THR A 149 -0.88 10.69 -1.10
CA THR A 149 -0.94 11.75 -2.09
C THR A 149 -2.28 11.74 -2.82
N SER A 150 -2.72 12.90 -3.24
CA SER A 150 -3.97 13.08 -3.98
C SER A 150 -3.80 14.17 -5.03
N GLY A 151 -4.39 13.96 -6.19
CA GLY A 151 -4.46 15.00 -7.24
C GLY A 151 -5.53 16.04 -6.98
N LYS A 152 -6.48 15.75 -6.09
CA LYS A 152 -7.56 16.64 -5.68
C LYS A 152 -7.61 16.76 -4.17
N ASP A 153 -8.64 16.23 -3.52
CA ASP A 153 -8.79 16.33 -2.07
C ASP A 153 -8.25 15.08 -1.39
N ALA A 154 -7.50 15.27 -0.31
CA ALA A 154 -7.02 14.20 0.54
C ALA A 154 -7.57 14.36 1.96
N THR A 155 -8.16 13.29 2.49
CA THR A 155 -8.64 13.22 3.86
C THR A 155 -7.96 12.07 4.57
N VAL A 156 -7.30 12.35 5.67
CA VAL A 156 -6.73 11.33 6.56
C VAL A 156 -7.33 11.54 7.94
N ALA A 157 -8.05 10.54 8.44
CA ALA A 157 -8.75 10.65 9.71
C ALA A 157 -8.63 9.38 10.54
N ALA A 158 -8.49 9.53 11.83
CA ALA A 158 -8.45 8.43 12.78
C ALA A 158 -9.31 8.76 14.00
N GLY A 159 -9.92 7.75 14.60
CA GLY A 159 -10.69 7.93 15.82
C GLY A 159 -9.83 8.32 17.02
N ARG A 160 -8.56 7.92 17.04
CA ARG A 160 -7.64 8.19 18.15
C ARG A 160 -6.44 9.04 17.71
N GLN A 161 -5.62 8.57 16.77
CA GLN A 161 -4.35 9.23 16.46
C GLN A 161 -3.95 9.07 14.99
N VAL A 162 -3.43 10.15 14.39
CA VAL A 162 -2.72 10.10 13.10
C VAL A 162 -1.25 10.41 13.40
N THR A 163 -0.36 9.48 13.06
CA THR A 163 1.09 9.62 13.27
C THR A 163 1.84 9.48 11.96
N MET A 164 2.71 10.43 11.67
CA MET A 164 3.59 10.39 10.49
C MET A 164 5.03 10.53 10.96
N LYS A 165 5.87 9.56 10.61
CA LYS A 165 7.30 9.57 10.97
C LYS A 165 8.16 9.27 9.75
N ALA A 166 9.30 9.95 9.65
CA ALA A 166 10.35 9.56 8.72
C ALA A 166 11.10 8.34 9.26
N MET A 167 11.60 7.51 8.35
CA MET A 167 12.49 6.41 8.73
C MET A 167 13.91 6.98 8.79
N THR A 168 14.53 6.93 9.97
CA THR A 168 15.91 7.39 10.11
C THR A 168 16.87 6.36 9.54
N GLU A 169 17.78 6.81 8.67
CA GLU A 169 18.92 6.02 8.22
C GLU A 169 19.99 6.06 9.31
N ASN A 170 20.29 4.90 9.86
CA ASN A 170 21.47 4.72 10.72
C ASN A 170 22.51 3.91 9.98
#